data_f3e3d2dfee6b0b720ef443f2c6dc80f1
#
_entry.id   f3e3d2dfee6b0b720ef443f2c6dc80f1
#
_cell.length_a   1.000
_cell.length_b   1.000
_cell.length_c   1.000
_cell.angle_alpha   90.00
_cell.angle_beta   90.00
_cell.angle_gamma   90.00
#
_symmetry.space_group_name_H-M   'P 1'
#
loop_
_entity.id
_entity.type
_entity.pdbx_description
1 polymer ?
#
loop_
_entity_poly.entity_id
_entity_poly.type
_entity_poly.pdbx_seq_one_letter_code
_entity_poly.pdbx_strand_id
1 'polypeptide(L)'
;MSRNLDLLRVAYQRTGRDGVDAVVDLLDPQVEWLAAQPGPWDCHDREQVVETFRRQYDHGVRADFGESVEVGDKVILDVRPYRRDEQANKTDEQRLWQVLTMRYGKIVRIQDYTDQATALQAAGLPTGP
;
A
#
# COMPACT_ATOMS: atom_id res chain seq x y z
N MET A 1 18.98 -0.99 7.94
CA MET A 1 18.04 -0.01 8.52
C MET A 1 16.84 0.15 7.61
N SER A 2 15.66 0.23 8.22
CA SER A 2 14.39 0.21 7.50
C SER A 2 13.94 1.61 7.10
N ARG A 3 14.77 2.35 6.39
CA ARG A 3 14.49 3.74 6.03
C ARG A 3 13.22 3.91 5.20
N ASN A 4 13.05 3.08 4.17
CA ASN A 4 11.86 3.17 3.32
C ASN A 4 10.61 2.79 4.10
N LEU A 5 10.71 1.74 4.93
CA LEU A 5 9.59 1.31 5.76
C LEU A 5 9.19 2.41 6.75
N ASP A 6 10.17 3.07 7.37
CA ASP A 6 9.89 4.16 8.32
C ASP A 6 9.20 5.34 7.63
N LEU A 7 9.63 5.71 6.42
CA LEU A 7 8.98 6.77 5.65
C LEU A 7 7.52 6.42 5.37
N LEU A 8 7.26 5.19 4.97
CA LEU A 8 5.90 4.73 4.66
C LEU A 8 5.03 4.69 5.91
N ARG A 9 5.55 4.20 7.04
CA ARG A 9 4.80 4.14 8.28
C ARG A 9 4.36 5.52 8.73
N VAL A 10 5.27 6.49 8.71
CA VAL A 10 4.95 7.86 9.11
C VAL A 10 3.86 8.44 8.19
N ALA A 11 4.02 8.26 6.88
CA ALA A 11 3.07 8.79 5.91
C ALA A 11 1.69 8.18 6.07
N TYR A 12 1.60 6.87 6.24
CA TYR A 12 0.30 6.20 6.39
C TYR A 12 -0.36 6.51 7.72
N GLN A 13 0.41 6.65 8.80
CA GLN A 13 -0.15 7.08 10.07
C GLN A 13 -0.75 8.49 9.97
N ARG A 14 -0.05 9.39 9.28
CA ARG A 14 -0.55 10.75 9.09
C ARG A 14 -1.76 10.80 8.17
N THR A 15 -1.86 9.90 7.20
CA THR A 15 -3.02 9.83 6.31
C THR A 15 -4.31 9.60 7.07
N GLY A 16 -4.29 8.74 8.08
CA GLY A 16 -5.48 8.49 8.91
C GLY A 16 -5.97 9.71 9.66
N ARG A 17 -5.08 10.68 9.94
CA ARG A 17 -5.38 11.88 10.71
C ARG A 17 -5.57 13.11 9.81
N ASP A 18 -4.70 13.26 8.82
CA ASP A 18 -4.58 14.50 8.03
C ASP A 18 -5.07 14.33 6.58
N GLY A 19 -5.53 13.13 6.20
CA GLY A 19 -5.95 12.84 4.83
C GLY A 19 -4.79 12.34 3.97
N VAL A 20 -5.07 12.13 2.68
CA VAL A 20 -4.15 11.46 1.77
C VAL A 20 -2.93 12.31 1.39
N ASP A 21 -2.95 13.60 1.66
CA ASP A 21 -1.85 14.48 1.27
C ASP A 21 -0.51 14.07 1.90
N ALA A 22 -0.56 13.39 3.05
CA ALA A 22 0.66 12.91 3.70
C ALA A 22 1.42 11.89 2.86
N VAL A 23 0.73 11.11 2.04
CA VAL A 23 1.38 10.10 1.21
C VAL A 23 1.69 10.61 -0.20
N VAL A 24 1.01 11.68 -0.64
CA VAL A 24 1.19 12.23 -2.00
C VAL A 24 2.65 12.60 -2.25
N ASP A 25 3.32 13.18 -1.25
CA ASP A 25 4.70 13.62 -1.39
C ASP A 25 5.68 12.46 -1.57
N LEU A 26 5.29 11.24 -1.22
CA LEU A 26 6.11 10.05 -1.42
C LEU A 26 5.91 9.41 -2.80
N LEU A 27 4.93 9.87 -3.57
CA LEU A 27 4.63 9.26 -4.86
C LEU A 27 5.49 9.88 -5.96
N ASP A 28 6.17 9.01 -6.73
CA ASP A 28 6.86 9.44 -7.93
C ASP A 28 5.82 9.89 -8.97
N PRO A 29 6.13 10.90 -9.82
CA PRO A 29 5.19 11.33 -10.86
C PRO A 29 4.72 10.21 -11.80
N GLN A 30 5.54 9.18 -11.99
CA GLN A 30 5.24 8.05 -12.88
C GLN A 30 4.87 6.80 -12.10
N VAL A 31 4.47 6.92 -10.84
CA VAL A 31 4.09 5.79 -10.00
C VAL A 31 2.97 4.97 -10.66
N GLU A 32 3.08 3.65 -10.54
CA GLU A 32 2.02 2.74 -10.96
C GLU A 32 1.44 2.04 -9.75
N TRP A 33 0.14 1.81 -9.76
CA TRP A 33 -0.54 0.98 -8.77
C TRP A 33 -1.33 -0.08 -9.50
N LEU A 34 -0.87 -1.33 -9.40
CA LEU A 34 -1.47 -2.45 -10.10
C LEU A 34 -2.28 -3.28 -9.11
N ALA A 35 -3.56 -3.50 -9.45
CA ALA A 35 -4.44 -4.31 -8.64
C ALA A 35 -4.01 -5.78 -8.66
N ALA A 36 -4.51 -6.57 -7.70
CA ALA A 36 -4.23 -8.00 -7.63
C ALA A 36 -4.65 -8.72 -8.90
N GLN A 37 -5.71 -8.25 -9.54
CA GLN A 37 -6.13 -8.74 -10.86
C GLN A 37 -6.11 -7.57 -11.84
N PRO A 38 -5.46 -7.70 -13.00
CA PRO A 38 -5.39 -6.61 -13.97
C PRO A 38 -6.79 -6.16 -14.41
N GLY A 39 -6.95 -4.86 -14.59
CA GLY A 39 -8.23 -4.35 -15.00
C GLY A 39 -8.33 -2.83 -14.89
N PRO A 40 -9.55 -2.30 -14.89
CA PRO A 40 -9.77 -0.84 -14.90
C PRO A 40 -9.33 -0.14 -13.61
N TRP A 41 -9.00 -0.89 -12.56
CA TRP A 41 -8.55 -0.33 -11.29
C TRP A 41 -7.06 -0.02 -11.26
N ASP A 42 -6.30 -0.44 -12.29
CA ASP A 42 -4.88 -0.15 -12.37
C ASP A 42 -4.66 1.34 -12.57
N CYS A 43 -3.67 1.88 -11.87
CA CYS A 43 -3.27 3.29 -11.99
C CYS A 43 -1.91 3.37 -12.65
N HIS A 44 -1.75 4.30 -13.60
CA HIS A 44 -0.53 4.39 -14.39
C HIS A 44 0.23 5.69 -14.20
N ASP A 45 -0.24 6.58 -13.34
CA ASP A 45 0.46 7.81 -12.97
C ASP A 45 0.05 8.28 -11.58
N ARG A 46 0.75 9.28 -11.08
CA ARG A 46 0.50 9.80 -9.73
C ARG A 46 -0.90 10.35 -9.55
N GLU A 47 -1.41 11.04 -10.56
CA GLU A 47 -2.75 11.64 -10.49
C GLU A 47 -3.83 10.56 -10.27
N GLN A 48 -3.75 9.47 -11.01
CA GLN A 48 -4.68 8.35 -10.85
C GLN A 48 -4.57 7.71 -9.47
N VAL A 49 -3.35 7.54 -8.97
CA VAL A 49 -3.12 6.97 -7.64
C VAL A 49 -3.72 7.88 -6.55
N VAL A 50 -3.45 9.18 -6.63
CA VAL A 50 -3.96 10.15 -5.67
C VAL A 50 -5.48 10.18 -5.67
N GLU A 51 -6.08 10.19 -6.86
CA GLU A 51 -7.54 10.19 -6.99
C GLU A 51 -8.15 8.93 -6.37
N THR A 52 -7.52 7.77 -6.55
CA THR A 52 -7.99 6.53 -5.96
C THR A 52 -7.92 6.58 -4.44
N PHE A 53 -6.82 7.06 -3.87
CA PHE A 53 -6.71 7.22 -2.42
C PHE A 53 -7.75 8.19 -1.87
N ARG A 54 -7.95 9.33 -2.54
CA ARG A 54 -8.95 10.32 -2.11
C ARG A 54 -10.36 9.75 -2.14
N ARG A 55 -10.69 9.02 -3.20
CA ARG A 55 -12.01 8.40 -3.32
C ARG A 55 -12.25 7.41 -2.19
N GLN A 56 -11.27 6.55 -1.91
CA GLN A 56 -11.39 5.59 -0.82
C GLN A 56 -11.54 6.30 0.52
N TYR A 57 -10.70 7.31 0.76
CA TYR A 57 -10.76 8.07 2.00
C TYR A 57 -12.11 8.75 2.19
N ASP A 58 -12.62 9.39 1.14
CA ASP A 58 -13.90 10.10 1.18
C ASP A 58 -15.09 9.15 1.40
N HIS A 59 -14.96 7.90 0.96
CA HIS A 59 -15.97 6.86 1.20
C HIS A 59 -15.79 6.16 2.54
N GLY A 60 -14.91 6.67 3.39
CA GLY A 60 -14.72 6.12 4.73
C GLY A 60 -13.80 4.91 4.81
N VAL A 61 -13.05 4.61 3.73
CA VAL A 61 -12.12 3.49 3.76
C VAL A 61 -10.86 3.90 4.52
N ARG A 62 -10.45 3.07 5.45
CA ARG A 62 -9.23 3.20 6.24
C ARG A 62 -8.48 1.89 6.17
N ALA A 63 -7.26 1.86 6.70
CA ALA A 63 -6.46 0.64 6.72
C ALA A 63 -5.70 0.51 8.03
N ASP A 64 -5.70 -0.71 8.54
CA ASP A 64 -4.74 -1.12 9.57
C ASP A 64 -3.59 -1.83 8.87
N PHE A 65 -2.41 -1.73 9.46
CA PHE A 65 -1.22 -2.38 8.93
C PHE A 65 -0.73 -3.41 9.93
N GLY A 66 -0.53 -4.63 9.43
CA GLY A 66 0.10 -5.67 10.20
C GLY A 66 1.61 -5.61 10.10
N GLU A 67 2.26 -6.76 10.18
CA GLU A 67 3.70 -6.84 10.09
C GLU A 67 4.18 -6.46 8.70
N SER A 68 5.19 -5.58 8.65
CA SER A 68 5.74 -5.08 7.39
C SER A 68 7.24 -5.36 7.34
N VAL A 69 7.76 -5.62 6.15
CA VAL A 69 9.15 -6.03 5.94
C VAL A 69 9.75 -5.20 4.82
N GLU A 70 10.99 -4.77 5.00
CA GLU A 70 11.75 -4.10 3.94
C GLU A 70 12.82 -5.05 3.40
N VAL A 71 12.90 -5.18 2.06
CA VAL A 71 13.87 -6.03 1.37
C VAL A 71 14.44 -5.24 0.21
N GLY A 72 15.69 -4.77 0.34
CA GLY A 72 16.31 -3.96 -0.70
C GLY A 72 15.50 -2.68 -0.94
N ASP A 73 15.07 -2.49 -2.18
CA ASP A 73 14.27 -1.33 -2.57
C ASP A 73 12.75 -1.59 -2.44
N LYS A 74 12.36 -2.72 -1.88
CA LYS A 74 10.95 -3.09 -1.76
C LYS A 74 10.49 -3.14 -0.32
N VAL A 75 9.23 -2.74 -0.11
CA VAL A 75 8.56 -2.85 1.18
C VAL A 75 7.29 -3.67 0.98
N ILE A 76 7.09 -4.66 1.84
CA ILE A 76 5.88 -5.48 1.83
C ILE A 76 5.03 -5.02 3.00
N LEU A 77 3.81 -4.55 2.71
CA LEU A 77 2.85 -4.11 3.73
C LEU A 77 1.71 -5.12 3.82
N ASP A 78 1.40 -5.55 5.04
CA ASP A 78 0.19 -6.30 5.34
C ASP A 78 -0.92 -5.27 5.57
N VAL A 79 -1.81 -5.12 4.60
CA VAL A 79 -2.84 -4.08 4.60
C VAL A 79 -4.19 -4.72 4.91
N ARG A 80 -4.90 -4.14 5.88
CA ARG A 80 -6.23 -4.61 6.30
C ARG A 80 -7.21 -3.47 6.16
N PRO A 81 -7.82 -3.29 4.96
CA PRO A 81 -8.76 -2.20 4.75
C PRO A 81 -10.06 -2.44 5.51
N TYR A 82 -10.69 -1.35 5.93
CA TYR A 82 -12.01 -1.40 6.57
C TYR A 82 -12.73 -0.09 6.34
N ARG A 83 -14.05 -0.12 6.47
CA ARG A 83 -14.84 1.11 6.47
C ARG A 83 -14.97 1.62 7.90
N ARG A 84 -14.90 2.93 8.08
CA ARG A 84 -14.98 3.55 9.40
C ARG A 84 -16.22 3.14 10.17
N ASP A 85 -17.37 3.09 9.49
CA ASP A 85 -18.65 2.72 10.08
C ASP A 85 -18.76 1.22 10.37
N GLU A 86 -17.88 0.41 9.82
CA GLU A 86 -17.86 -1.05 9.95
C GLU A 86 -16.63 -1.55 10.70
N GLN A 87 -15.95 -0.68 11.43
CA GLN A 87 -14.69 -1.04 12.07
C GLN A 87 -14.85 -2.23 13.02
N ALA A 88 -15.96 -2.35 13.71
CA ALA A 88 -16.22 -3.45 14.63
C ALA A 88 -16.37 -4.80 13.91
N ASN A 89 -16.62 -4.77 12.62
CA ASN A 89 -16.89 -5.96 11.81
C ASN A 89 -15.76 -6.26 10.82
N LYS A 90 -14.54 -5.85 11.12
CA LYS A 90 -13.39 -6.13 10.26
C LYS A 90 -13.25 -7.63 10.04
N THR A 91 -12.95 -8.01 8.79
CA THR A 91 -12.69 -9.40 8.44
C THR A 91 -11.36 -9.51 7.72
N ASP A 92 -10.75 -10.69 7.78
CA ASP A 92 -9.52 -10.96 7.04
C ASP A 92 -9.75 -11.10 5.54
N GLU A 93 -10.99 -11.16 5.10
CA GLU A 93 -11.33 -11.31 3.68
C GLU A 93 -10.88 -10.14 2.84
N GLN A 94 -10.74 -8.95 3.45
CA GLN A 94 -10.29 -7.76 2.73
C GLN A 94 -8.78 -7.54 2.84
N ARG A 95 -8.07 -8.49 3.43
CA ARG A 95 -6.64 -8.38 3.64
C ARG A 95 -5.88 -8.42 2.32
N LEU A 96 -4.95 -7.49 2.17
CA LEU A 96 -4.08 -7.40 1.00
C LEU A 96 -2.64 -7.32 1.44
N TRP A 97 -1.74 -7.80 0.58
CA TRP A 97 -0.31 -7.57 0.74
C TRP A 97 0.12 -6.68 -0.40
N GLN A 98 0.66 -5.51 -0.05
CA GLN A 98 1.16 -4.56 -1.05
C GLN A 98 2.67 -4.64 -1.08
N VAL A 99 3.22 -4.78 -2.28
CA VAL A 99 4.66 -4.68 -2.50
C VAL A 99 4.92 -3.32 -3.13
N LEU A 100 5.62 -2.45 -2.38
CA LEU A 100 5.96 -1.12 -2.84
C LEU A 100 7.42 -1.10 -3.25
N THR A 101 7.71 -0.60 -4.44
CA THR A 101 9.07 -0.38 -4.90
C THR A 101 9.40 1.09 -4.67
N MET A 102 10.54 1.34 -4.00
CA MET A 102 10.97 2.68 -3.64
C MET A 102 12.26 3.03 -4.35
N ARG A 103 12.39 4.30 -4.80
CA ARG A 103 13.63 4.84 -5.35
C ARG A 103 13.81 6.27 -4.87
N TYR A 104 14.97 6.56 -4.29
CA TYR A 104 15.29 7.91 -3.82
C TYR A 104 14.23 8.48 -2.89
N GLY A 105 13.67 7.62 -2.02
CA GLY A 105 12.65 8.03 -1.06
C GLY A 105 11.26 8.22 -1.66
N LYS A 106 11.04 7.79 -2.91
CA LYS A 106 9.74 7.89 -3.57
C LYS A 106 9.19 6.51 -3.92
N ILE A 107 7.88 6.37 -3.89
CA ILE A 107 7.20 5.15 -4.32
C ILE A 107 7.07 5.20 -5.83
N VAL A 108 7.68 4.25 -6.54
CA VAL A 108 7.61 4.16 -8.01
C VAL A 108 6.61 3.10 -8.46
N ARG A 109 6.26 2.16 -7.60
CA ARG A 109 5.30 1.12 -7.95
C ARG A 109 4.63 0.58 -6.69
N ILE A 110 3.33 0.30 -6.80
CA ILE A 110 2.54 -0.41 -5.79
C ILE A 110 1.90 -1.58 -6.51
N GLN A 111 2.10 -2.79 -6.00
CA GLN A 111 1.49 -3.99 -6.56
C GLN A 111 0.71 -4.69 -5.45
N ASP A 112 -0.58 -4.91 -5.67
CA ASP A 112 -1.45 -5.61 -4.72
C ASP A 112 -1.40 -7.12 -4.97
N TYR A 113 -1.43 -7.87 -3.87
CA TYR A 113 -1.54 -9.34 -3.88
C TYR A 113 -2.58 -9.76 -2.85
N THR A 114 -3.29 -10.82 -3.14
CA THR A 114 -4.29 -11.40 -2.22
C THR A 114 -3.71 -12.54 -1.40
N ASP A 115 -2.45 -12.91 -1.66
CA ASP A 115 -1.78 -14.05 -1.05
C ASP A 115 -0.39 -13.63 -0.59
N GLN A 116 -0.07 -13.90 0.68
CA GLN A 116 1.20 -13.51 1.27
C GLN A 116 2.40 -14.17 0.56
N ALA A 117 2.30 -15.46 0.24
CA ALA A 117 3.39 -16.17 -0.39
C ALA A 117 3.77 -15.54 -1.73
N THR A 118 2.77 -15.17 -2.54
CA THR A 118 3.01 -14.53 -3.83
C THR A 118 3.68 -13.16 -3.65
N ALA A 119 3.25 -12.39 -2.66
CA ALA A 119 3.85 -11.08 -2.37
C ALA A 119 5.32 -11.24 -1.94
N LEU A 120 5.62 -12.21 -1.09
CA LEU A 120 6.99 -12.46 -0.64
C LEU A 120 7.88 -12.86 -1.81
N GLN A 121 7.39 -13.73 -2.69
CA GLN A 121 8.15 -14.12 -3.89
C GLN A 121 8.42 -12.93 -4.79
N ALA A 122 7.44 -12.07 -5.00
CA ALA A 122 7.57 -10.88 -5.83
C ALA A 122 8.63 -9.93 -5.28
N ALA A 123 8.84 -9.90 -3.97
CA ALA A 123 9.85 -9.08 -3.33
C ALA A 123 11.20 -9.77 -3.22
N GLY A 124 11.32 -11.02 -3.70
CA GLY A 124 12.57 -11.76 -3.68
C GLY A 124 12.84 -12.54 -2.40
N LEU A 125 11.84 -12.74 -1.55
CA LEU A 125 11.98 -13.50 -0.32
C LEU A 125 11.57 -14.96 -0.53
N PRO A 126 12.21 -15.91 0.18
CA PRO A 126 11.77 -17.29 0.17
C PRO A 126 10.42 -17.41 0.88
N THR A 127 9.56 -18.29 0.38
CA THR A 127 8.19 -18.44 0.87
C THR A 127 7.98 -19.67 1.76
N GLY A 128 9.04 -20.17 2.32
CA GLY A 128 8.99 -21.27 3.27
C GLY A 128 9.83 -22.45 2.81
N PRO A 129 9.83 -23.52 3.61
CA PRO A 129 10.62 -24.70 3.31
C PRO A 129 10.13 -25.41 2.08
#